data_784c4d51fa674d1869f04aca62cf97c5
#
_entry.id   784c4d51fa674d1869f04aca62cf97c5
#
_cell.length_a   1.000
_cell.length_b   1.000
_cell.length_c   1.000
_cell.angle_alpha   90.00
_cell.angle_beta   90.00
_cell.angle_gamma   90.00
#
_symmetry.space_group_name_H-M   'P 1'
#
loop_
_entity.id
_entity.type
_entity.pdbx_description
1 polymer ?
#
loop_
_entity_poly.entity_id
_entity_poly.type
_entity_poly.pdbx_seq_one_letter_code
_entity_poly.pdbx_strand_id
1 'polypeptide(L)'
;MVIPAEKQQVQPITIYYQTSTTNQSFMDMHFQLKQQGRVNNRFFLALYDRDLIGVDPRDPRLPQYMKAKVLNECAHNYWYFIREVIRIPDQGGAANSGVRYKLHRGNLALSFCLLNNWNIFLELPRQHGKTMAALCWYLWVFNFRTTNSEIMFMNKKHDDSKMNLQRLKILRAALPTYLQFANQYGKDGTKLRASNTDF
;
A
#
# COMPACT_ATOMS: atom_id res chain seq x y z
N MET A 1 -17.01 23.40 37.77
CA MET A 1 -15.97 22.41 38.11
C MET A 1 -15.44 21.89 36.76
N VAL A 2 -14.30 22.40 36.31
CA VAL A 2 -13.72 22.05 35.02
C VAL A 2 -12.80 20.86 35.29
N ILE A 3 -13.13 19.70 34.72
CA ILE A 3 -12.28 18.49 34.78
C ILE A 3 -11.09 18.77 33.86
N PRO A 4 -9.83 18.72 34.34
CA PRO A 4 -8.67 18.90 33.49
C PRO A 4 -8.62 17.72 32.51
N ALA A 5 -8.50 18.04 31.21
CA ALA A 5 -8.23 17.02 30.19
C ALA A 5 -6.88 16.36 30.52
N GLU A 6 -6.91 15.09 30.92
CA GLU A 6 -5.70 14.27 31.01
C GLU A 6 -4.96 14.32 29.68
N LYS A 7 -3.75 14.85 29.69
CA LYS A 7 -2.85 14.76 28.55
C LYS A 7 -2.55 13.30 28.34
N GLN A 8 -3.21 12.69 27.35
CA GLN A 8 -2.80 11.37 26.88
C GLN A 8 -1.33 11.46 26.48
N GLN A 9 -0.47 10.82 27.26
CA GLN A 9 0.93 10.64 26.88
C GLN A 9 0.96 9.78 25.64
N VAL A 10 1.18 10.42 24.48
CA VAL A 10 1.44 9.73 23.24
C VAL A 10 2.75 8.97 23.43
N GLN A 11 2.69 7.66 23.56
CA GLN A 11 3.89 6.84 23.64
C GLN A 11 4.67 6.97 22.33
N PRO A 12 6.00 7.16 22.39
CA PRO A 12 6.81 7.28 21.19
C PRO A 12 6.71 5.98 20.36
N ILE A 13 6.35 6.12 19.08
CA ILE A 13 6.31 4.99 18.16
C ILE A 13 7.75 4.55 17.89
N THR A 14 8.08 3.32 18.24
CA THR A 14 9.38 2.73 17.92
C THR A 14 9.33 2.23 16.45
N ILE A 15 10.23 2.74 15.63
CA ILE A 15 10.36 2.33 14.23
C ILE A 15 11.51 1.33 14.11
N TYR A 16 11.20 0.14 13.63
CA TYR A 16 12.18 -0.88 13.25
C TYR A 16 12.47 -0.77 11.75
N TYR A 17 13.60 -1.29 11.30
CA TYR A 17 13.93 -1.35 9.89
C TYR A 17 14.22 -2.78 9.48
N GLN A 18 13.52 -3.26 8.47
CA GLN A 18 13.81 -4.59 7.95
C GLN A 18 15.19 -4.60 7.29
N THR A 19 16.01 -5.56 7.72
CA THR A 19 17.34 -5.82 7.13
C THR A 19 17.26 -6.80 5.97
N SER A 20 16.14 -7.52 5.85
CA SER A 20 15.84 -8.45 4.76
C SER A 20 14.35 -8.41 4.43
N THR A 21 14.02 -8.54 3.17
CA THR A 21 12.65 -8.69 2.68
C THR A 21 12.67 -9.64 1.49
N THR A 22 11.58 -10.36 1.29
CA THR A 22 11.40 -11.21 0.11
C THR A 22 11.17 -10.39 -1.17
N ASN A 23 10.97 -9.07 -1.06
CA ASN A 23 10.89 -8.16 -2.19
C ASN A 23 12.26 -7.53 -2.48
N GLN A 24 13.06 -8.22 -3.30
CA GLN A 24 14.44 -7.84 -3.61
C GLN A 24 14.57 -6.40 -4.11
N SER A 25 13.59 -5.88 -4.85
CA SER A 25 13.68 -4.51 -5.41
C SER A 25 13.79 -3.40 -4.34
N PHE A 26 13.26 -3.64 -3.13
CA PHE A 26 13.41 -2.73 -2.00
C PHE A 26 14.83 -2.77 -1.42
N MET A 27 15.43 -3.94 -1.37
CA MET A 27 16.83 -4.08 -0.94
C MET A 27 17.78 -3.47 -1.96
N ASP A 28 17.55 -3.72 -3.25
CA ASP A 28 18.35 -3.12 -4.35
C ASP A 28 18.29 -1.59 -4.28
N MET A 29 17.11 -1.01 -4.03
CA MET A 29 16.95 0.42 -3.85
C MET A 29 17.75 0.93 -2.65
N HIS A 30 17.71 0.21 -1.52
CA HIS A 30 18.51 0.56 -0.35
C HIS A 30 20.01 0.59 -0.67
N PHE A 31 20.53 -0.43 -1.35
CA PHE A 31 21.94 -0.49 -1.72
C PHE A 31 22.31 0.61 -2.71
N GLN A 32 21.48 0.90 -3.70
CA GLN A 32 21.69 2.00 -4.65
C GLN A 32 21.77 3.35 -3.95
N LEU A 33 20.86 3.65 -3.01
CA LEU A 33 20.86 4.88 -2.25
C LEU A 33 22.10 4.99 -1.34
N LYS A 34 22.50 3.87 -0.72
CA LYS A 34 23.71 3.79 0.10
C LYS A 34 24.97 4.09 -0.71
N GLN A 35 25.10 3.52 -1.92
CA GLN A 35 26.21 3.80 -2.84
C GLN A 35 26.27 5.28 -3.26
N GLN A 36 25.12 5.97 -3.29
CA GLN A 36 25.03 7.41 -3.56
C GLN A 36 25.22 8.28 -2.31
N GLY A 37 25.71 7.71 -1.21
CA GLY A 37 25.95 8.43 0.05
C GLY A 37 24.68 8.69 0.88
N ARG A 38 23.54 8.11 0.54
CA ARG A 38 22.26 8.29 1.25
C ARG A 38 22.06 7.19 2.31
N VAL A 39 22.96 7.07 3.25
CA VAL A 39 23.03 5.96 4.22
C VAL A 39 21.84 5.87 5.19
N ASN A 40 21.23 6.99 5.54
CA ASN A 40 20.12 7.04 6.51
C ASN A 40 18.72 6.97 5.87
N ASN A 41 18.64 6.77 4.56
CA ASN A 41 17.40 6.81 3.83
C ASN A 41 16.77 5.41 3.72
N ARG A 42 16.20 4.93 4.84
CA ARG A 42 15.61 3.58 4.98
C ARG A 42 14.11 3.59 5.27
N PHE A 43 13.43 4.72 5.17
CA PHE A 43 12.01 4.85 5.52
C PHE A 43 11.10 3.84 4.82
N PHE A 44 11.41 3.46 3.58
CA PHE A 44 10.65 2.45 2.83
C PHE A 44 10.90 0.99 3.29
N LEU A 45 11.82 0.79 4.25
CA LEU A 45 12.05 -0.47 4.96
C LEU A 45 11.49 -0.42 6.39
N ALA A 46 10.79 0.64 6.75
CA ALA A 46 10.22 0.80 8.09
C ALA A 46 9.23 -0.31 8.43
N LEU A 47 9.19 -0.67 9.72
CA LEU A 47 8.30 -1.64 10.32
C LEU A 47 7.96 -1.16 11.73
N TYR A 48 6.69 -1.11 12.09
CA TYR A 48 6.25 -0.66 13.42
C TYR A 48 6.10 -1.82 14.41
N ASP A 49 5.71 -3.01 13.93
CA ASP A 49 5.63 -4.19 14.77
C ASP A 49 6.80 -5.16 14.47
N ARG A 50 7.69 -5.34 15.47
CA ARG A 50 8.87 -6.21 15.35
C ARG A 50 8.52 -7.67 15.06
N ASP A 51 7.38 -8.14 15.54
CA ASP A 51 6.96 -9.54 15.39
C ASP A 51 6.66 -9.92 13.93
N LEU A 52 6.53 -8.91 13.06
CA LEU A 52 6.32 -9.12 11.63
C LEU A 52 7.61 -9.32 10.83
N ILE A 53 8.78 -9.27 11.47
CA ILE A 53 10.05 -9.54 10.79
C ILE A 53 10.07 -10.98 10.29
N GLY A 54 10.21 -11.17 8.97
CA GLY A 54 10.25 -12.50 8.34
C GLY A 54 8.90 -13.19 8.19
N VAL A 55 7.81 -12.56 8.60
CA VAL A 55 6.45 -13.11 8.43
C VAL A 55 5.97 -12.85 7.01
N ASP A 56 5.47 -13.90 6.33
CA ASP A 56 4.76 -13.74 5.06
C ASP A 56 3.28 -13.41 5.33
N PRO A 57 2.82 -12.18 5.04
CA PRO A 57 1.43 -11.79 5.27
C PRO A 57 0.44 -12.56 4.38
N ARG A 58 0.92 -13.32 3.42
CA ARG A 58 0.10 -14.10 2.49
C ARG A 58 0.01 -15.60 2.86
N ASP A 59 0.69 -16.04 3.91
CA ASP A 59 0.56 -17.41 4.38
C ASP A 59 -0.88 -17.64 4.91
N PRO A 60 -1.65 -18.56 4.31
CA PRO A 60 -3.02 -18.83 4.75
C PRO A 60 -3.08 -19.39 6.17
N ARG A 61 -1.99 -19.98 6.66
CA ARG A 61 -1.86 -20.59 7.99
C ARG A 61 -1.53 -19.60 9.09
N LEU A 62 -1.38 -18.29 8.78
CA LEU A 62 -1.13 -17.29 9.80
C LEU A 62 -2.17 -17.35 10.93
N PRO A 63 -1.74 -17.38 12.20
CA PRO A 63 -2.64 -17.28 13.34
C PRO A 63 -3.43 -15.96 13.32
N GLN A 64 -4.63 -15.95 13.91
CA GLN A 64 -5.51 -14.79 13.91
C GLN A 64 -4.87 -13.54 14.51
N TYR A 65 -4.11 -13.69 15.60
CA TYR A 65 -3.40 -12.56 16.22
C TYR A 65 -2.33 -11.95 15.30
N MET A 66 -1.65 -12.78 14.48
CA MET A 66 -0.68 -12.28 13.49
C MET A 66 -1.38 -11.58 12.33
N LYS A 67 -2.56 -12.07 11.89
CA LYS A 67 -3.38 -11.37 10.88
C LYS A 67 -3.81 -10.00 11.38
N ALA A 68 -4.18 -9.87 12.67
CA ALA A 68 -4.49 -8.58 13.28
C ALA A 68 -3.28 -7.64 13.29
N LYS A 69 -2.08 -8.13 13.62
CA LYS A 69 -0.83 -7.34 13.56
C LYS A 69 -0.51 -6.87 12.14
N VAL A 70 -0.64 -7.77 11.15
CA VAL A 70 -0.46 -7.40 9.74
C VAL A 70 -1.47 -6.35 9.30
N LEU A 71 -2.74 -6.49 9.68
CA LEU A 71 -3.78 -5.51 9.39
C LEU A 71 -3.42 -4.13 9.97
N ASN A 72 -3.03 -4.09 11.24
CA ASN A 72 -2.63 -2.85 11.90
C ASN A 72 -1.39 -2.23 11.24
N GLU A 73 -0.38 -3.03 10.92
CA GLU A 73 0.81 -2.56 10.19
C GLU A 73 0.44 -1.98 8.83
N CYS A 74 -0.41 -2.66 8.05
CA CYS A 74 -0.88 -2.17 6.76
C CYS A 74 -1.66 -0.86 6.88
N ALA A 75 -2.46 -0.69 7.92
CA ALA A 75 -3.25 0.53 8.14
C ALA A 75 -2.36 1.76 8.38
N HIS A 76 -1.21 1.60 9.02
CA HIS A 76 -0.33 2.70 9.40
C HIS A 76 0.94 2.80 8.54
N ASN A 77 1.32 1.74 7.83
CA ASN A 77 2.56 1.65 7.08
C ASN A 77 2.34 1.26 5.61
N TYR A 78 2.21 2.27 4.76
CA TYR A 78 2.11 2.09 3.32
C TYR A 78 3.29 1.31 2.73
N TRP A 79 4.52 1.54 3.25
CA TRP A 79 5.71 0.87 2.73
C TRP A 79 5.70 -0.62 3.00
N TYR A 80 5.22 -1.05 4.17
CA TYR A 80 4.99 -2.46 4.46
C TYR A 80 3.94 -3.05 3.50
N PHE A 81 2.82 -2.36 3.32
CA PHE A 81 1.74 -2.80 2.45
C PHE A 81 2.22 -3.06 1.01
N ILE A 82 2.91 -2.11 0.36
CA ILE A 82 3.37 -2.30 -1.03
C ILE A 82 4.55 -3.28 -1.14
N ARG A 83 5.38 -3.40 -0.12
CA ARG A 83 6.55 -4.27 -0.11
C ARG A 83 6.18 -5.73 0.09
N GLU A 84 5.36 -6.03 1.10
CA GLU A 84 5.09 -7.41 1.51
C GLU A 84 3.75 -7.95 1.00
N VAL A 85 2.72 -7.11 0.94
CA VAL A 85 1.34 -7.55 0.69
C VAL A 85 0.97 -7.49 -0.79
N ILE A 86 1.26 -6.38 -1.47
CA ILE A 86 0.81 -6.16 -2.85
C ILE A 86 1.41 -7.19 -3.82
N ARG A 87 0.53 -7.64 -4.72
CA ARG A 87 0.92 -8.39 -5.92
C ARG A 87 0.30 -7.71 -7.14
N ILE A 88 1.12 -7.50 -8.14
CA ILE A 88 0.71 -6.91 -9.42
C ILE A 88 0.35 -8.06 -10.36
N PRO A 89 -0.80 -8.00 -11.05
CA PRO A 89 -1.17 -9.02 -12.03
C PRO A 89 -0.06 -9.18 -13.08
N ASP A 90 0.34 -10.40 -13.31
CA ASP A 90 1.24 -10.73 -14.41
C ASP A 90 0.45 -10.79 -15.72
N GLN A 91 1.05 -10.32 -16.81
CA GLN A 91 0.40 -10.23 -18.14
C GLN A 91 0.16 -11.58 -18.81
N GLY A 92 0.41 -12.69 -18.15
CA GLY A 92 0.22 -14.04 -18.68
C GLY A 92 -0.04 -15.10 -17.62
N GLY A 93 -0.14 -14.72 -16.35
CA GLY A 93 -0.26 -15.65 -15.24
C GLY A 93 -1.67 -15.79 -14.67
N ALA A 94 -1.92 -16.89 -13.96
CA ALA A 94 -3.16 -17.10 -13.22
C ALA A 94 -3.39 -15.97 -12.22
N ALA A 95 -4.63 -15.54 -12.08
CA ALA A 95 -5.05 -14.37 -11.30
C ALA A 95 -4.56 -14.32 -9.84
N ASN A 96 -4.11 -15.44 -9.28
CA ASN A 96 -3.70 -15.58 -7.88
C ASN A 96 -2.18 -15.55 -7.65
N SER A 97 -1.35 -15.55 -8.68
CA SER A 97 0.12 -15.66 -8.55
C SER A 97 0.89 -14.36 -8.78
N GLY A 98 0.23 -13.23 -8.96
CA GLY A 98 0.82 -11.94 -9.34
C GLY A 98 2.24 -11.69 -8.82
N VAL A 99 3.02 -10.91 -9.57
CA VAL A 99 4.40 -10.56 -9.24
C VAL A 99 4.47 -9.50 -8.12
N ARG A 100 5.57 -9.48 -7.38
CA ARG A 100 5.82 -8.46 -6.35
C ARG A 100 5.94 -7.07 -6.99
N TYR A 101 5.49 -6.07 -6.25
CA TYR A 101 5.67 -4.67 -6.67
C TYR A 101 7.17 -4.36 -6.83
N LYS A 102 7.57 -3.90 -8.02
CA LYS A 102 8.96 -3.50 -8.27
C LYS A 102 9.16 -2.04 -7.92
N LEU A 103 9.95 -1.79 -6.88
CA LEU A 103 10.34 -0.43 -6.49
C LEU A 103 11.46 0.08 -7.39
N HIS A 104 11.30 1.30 -7.91
CA HIS A 104 12.35 2.05 -8.58
C HIS A 104 12.28 3.54 -8.19
N ARG A 105 13.31 4.32 -8.53
CA ARG A 105 13.45 5.71 -8.05
C ARG A 105 12.22 6.60 -8.32
N GLY A 106 11.62 6.51 -9.50
CA GLY A 106 10.43 7.29 -9.84
C GLY A 106 9.23 6.94 -8.97
N ASN A 107 8.99 5.64 -8.73
CA ASN A 107 7.90 5.18 -7.87
C ASN A 107 8.17 5.49 -6.38
N LEU A 108 9.43 5.43 -5.95
CA LEU A 108 9.82 5.82 -4.60
C LEU A 108 9.50 7.31 -4.36
N ALA A 109 9.93 8.19 -5.29
CA ALA A 109 9.66 9.61 -5.21
C ALA A 109 8.17 9.92 -5.22
N LEU A 110 7.40 9.31 -6.14
CA LEU A 110 5.95 9.46 -6.21
C LEU A 110 5.28 9.07 -4.89
N SER A 111 5.58 7.87 -4.39
CA SER A 111 4.99 7.38 -3.15
C SER A 111 5.37 8.24 -1.94
N PHE A 112 6.61 8.72 -1.88
CA PHE A 112 7.06 9.63 -0.82
C PHE A 112 6.27 10.94 -0.84
N CYS A 113 6.10 11.55 -2.01
CA CYS A 113 5.34 12.79 -2.13
C CYS A 113 3.86 12.59 -1.76
N LEU A 114 3.23 11.50 -2.22
CA LEU A 114 1.84 11.18 -1.87
C LEU A 114 1.64 10.99 -0.37
N LEU A 115 2.59 10.30 0.30
CA LEU A 115 2.57 10.11 1.76
C LEU A 115 2.68 11.42 2.55
N ASN A 116 3.36 12.41 1.98
CA ASN A 116 3.51 13.73 2.59
C ASN A 116 2.44 14.74 2.14
N ASN A 117 1.41 14.29 1.43
CA ASN A 117 0.33 15.12 0.90
C ASN A 117 0.82 16.30 0.04
N TRP A 118 1.89 16.08 -0.72
CA TRP A 118 2.42 17.09 -1.62
C TRP A 118 1.69 17.05 -2.96
N ASN A 119 1.37 18.23 -3.49
CA ASN A 119 0.92 18.36 -4.87
C ASN A 119 2.06 18.02 -5.82
N ILE A 120 1.82 17.14 -6.78
CA ILE A 120 2.86 16.60 -7.63
C ILE A 120 2.54 16.88 -9.10
N PHE A 121 3.50 17.47 -9.80
CA PHE A 121 3.58 17.40 -11.26
C PHE A 121 4.63 16.34 -11.62
N LEU A 122 4.19 15.23 -12.22
CA LEU A 122 5.04 14.08 -12.48
C LEU A 122 5.28 13.88 -13.97
N GLU A 123 6.50 14.14 -14.40
CA GLU A 123 6.96 13.85 -15.75
C GLU A 123 7.90 12.63 -15.74
N LEU A 124 7.45 11.54 -16.30
CA LEU A 124 8.21 10.29 -16.43
C LEU A 124 7.96 9.67 -17.82
N PRO A 125 8.92 8.96 -18.38
CA PRO A 125 8.74 8.22 -19.63
C PRO A 125 7.56 7.26 -19.58
N ARG A 126 7.12 6.79 -20.76
CA ARG A 126 6.09 5.74 -20.86
C ARG A 126 6.60 4.44 -20.22
N GLN A 127 5.67 3.61 -19.73
CA GLN A 127 5.95 2.28 -19.14
C GLN A 127 6.78 2.26 -17.84
N HIS A 128 6.96 3.40 -17.18
CA HIS A 128 7.64 3.49 -15.87
C HIS A 128 6.72 3.18 -14.67
N GLY A 129 5.61 2.48 -14.87
CA GLY A 129 4.76 2.01 -13.78
C GLY A 129 4.00 3.10 -13.00
N LYS A 130 3.94 4.35 -13.49
CA LYS A 130 3.26 5.49 -12.83
C LYS A 130 1.83 5.15 -12.39
N THR A 131 1.04 4.66 -13.33
CA THR A 131 -0.36 4.30 -13.09
C THR A 131 -0.48 3.21 -12.03
N MET A 132 0.39 2.20 -12.08
CA MET A 132 0.37 1.12 -11.09
C MET A 132 0.75 1.62 -9.70
N ALA A 133 1.76 2.49 -9.58
CA ALA A 133 2.13 3.11 -8.31
C ALA A 133 0.98 3.94 -7.72
N ALA A 134 0.30 4.75 -8.55
CA ALA A 134 -0.87 5.51 -8.14
C ALA A 134 -2.03 4.59 -7.72
N LEU A 135 -2.29 3.50 -8.45
CA LEU A 135 -3.34 2.54 -8.11
C LEU A 135 -3.04 1.80 -6.78
N CYS A 136 -1.79 1.45 -6.50
CA CYS A 136 -1.41 0.88 -5.20
C CYS A 136 -1.64 1.88 -4.06
N TRP A 137 -1.32 3.15 -4.27
CA TRP A 137 -1.62 4.22 -3.31
C TRP A 137 -3.13 4.36 -3.08
N TYR A 138 -3.93 4.47 -4.14
CA TYR A 138 -5.39 4.58 -4.03
C TYR A 138 -6.00 3.36 -3.34
N LEU A 139 -5.50 2.16 -3.61
CA LEU A 139 -5.96 0.94 -2.94
C LEU A 139 -5.68 1.01 -1.44
N TRP A 140 -4.50 1.47 -1.03
CA TRP A 140 -4.15 1.64 0.37
C TRP A 140 -5.03 2.67 1.06
N VAL A 141 -5.21 3.85 0.46
CA VAL A 141 -6.07 4.91 0.98
C VAL A 141 -7.51 4.42 1.10
N PHE A 142 -8.02 3.76 0.07
CA PHE A 142 -9.37 3.22 0.03
C PHE A 142 -9.61 2.16 1.12
N ASN A 143 -8.65 1.28 1.36
CA ASN A 143 -8.81 0.21 2.33
C ASN A 143 -8.57 0.67 3.79
N PHE A 144 -7.64 1.59 4.03
CA PHE A 144 -7.14 1.81 5.38
C PHE A 144 -7.21 3.26 5.88
N ARG A 145 -7.42 4.23 5.00
CA ARG A 145 -7.25 5.65 5.38
C ARG A 145 -8.50 6.50 5.25
N THR A 146 -9.52 6.00 4.57
CA THR A 146 -10.74 6.77 4.31
C THR A 146 -11.98 6.00 4.73
N THR A 147 -12.93 6.74 5.32
CA THR A 147 -14.30 6.30 5.58
C THR A 147 -15.24 7.30 4.93
N ASN A 148 -16.35 6.85 4.38
CA ASN A 148 -17.37 7.71 3.73
C ASN A 148 -16.79 8.68 2.68
N SER A 149 -15.74 8.26 1.98
CA SER A 149 -15.05 9.09 0.99
C SER A 149 -15.22 8.52 -0.41
N GLU A 150 -15.23 9.39 -1.39
CA GLU A 150 -15.27 9.01 -2.81
C GLU A 150 -13.92 9.32 -3.46
N ILE A 151 -13.36 8.32 -4.15
CA ILE A 151 -12.13 8.46 -4.94
C ILE A 151 -12.53 8.42 -6.42
N MET A 152 -12.25 9.49 -7.14
CA MET A 152 -12.59 9.62 -8.55
C MET A 152 -11.35 9.52 -9.44
N PHE A 153 -11.43 8.69 -10.49
CA PHE A 153 -10.44 8.65 -11.55
C PHE A 153 -10.89 9.47 -12.74
N MET A 154 -10.13 10.53 -13.03
CA MET A 154 -10.36 11.33 -14.24
C MET A 154 -9.22 11.13 -15.24
N ASN A 155 -9.56 10.75 -16.46
CA ASN A 155 -8.63 10.57 -17.56
C ASN A 155 -9.17 11.30 -18.80
N LYS A 156 -8.32 11.49 -19.80
CA LYS A 156 -8.71 12.12 -21.06
C LYS A 156 -9.86 11.37 -21.77
N LYS A 157 -9.89 10.04 -21.65
CA LYS A 157 -10.93 9.18 -22.22
C LYS A 157 -11.63 8.39 -21.12
N HIS A 158 -12.94 8.22 -21.25
CA HIS A 158 -13.75 7.45 -20.32
C HIS A 158 -13.29 5.99 -20.19
N ASP A 159 -12.88 5.37 -21.30
CA ASP A 159 -12.40 3.99 -21.30
C ASP A 159 -11.11 3.81 -20.50
N ASP A 160 -10.23 4.82 -20.49
CA ASP A 160 -9.01 4.80 -19.64
C ASP A 160 -9.37 4.81 -18.15
N SER A 161 -10.42 5.56 -17.76
CA SER A 161 -10.92 5.59 -16.39
C SER A 161 -11.51 4.23 -16.00
N LYS A 162 -12.31 3.62 -16.86
CA LYS A 162 -12.85 2.26 -16.64
C LYS A 162 -11.74 1.23 -16.50
N MET A 163 -10.71 1.30 -17.35
CA MET A 163 -9.57 0.39 -17.31
C MET A 163 -8.79 0.54 -16.00
N ASN A 164 -8.58 1.77 -15.51
CA ASN A 164 -7.91 2.00 -14.25
C ASN A 164 -8.71 1.47 -13.06
N LEU A 165 -10.04 1.65 -13.07
CA LEU A 165 -10.91 1.07 -12.06
C LEU A 165 -10.88 -0.47 -12.09
N GLN A 166 -10.88 -1.06 -13.28
CA GLN A 166 -10.77 -2.52 -13.44
C GLN A 166 -9.42 -3.04 -12.87
N ARG A 167 -8.32 -2.36 -13.15
CA ARG A 167 -7.01 -2.69 -12.56
C ARG A 167 -7.02 -2.58 -11.04
N LEU A 168 -7.67 -1.56 -10.48
CA LEU A 168 -7.82 -1.41 -9.03
C LEU A 168 -8.60 -2.59 -8.42
N LYS A 169 -9.70 -3.02 -9.08
CA LYS A 169 -10.49 -4.19 -8.67
C LYS A 169 -9.65 -5.46 -8.66
N ILE A 170 -8.81 -5.66 -9.69
CA ILE A 170 -7.90 -6.82 -9.77
C ILE A 170 -6.85 -6.78 -8.65
N LEU A 171 -6.20 -5.63 -8.42
CA LEU A 171 -5.25 -5.46 -7.32
C LEU A 171 -5.88 -5.78 -5.97
N ARG A 172 -7.12 -5.33 -5.76
CA ARG A 172 -7.86 -5.60 -4.53
C ARG A 172 -8.23 -7.08 -4.38
N ALA A 173 -8.69 -7.73 -5.43
CA ALA A 173 -8.98 -9.16 -5.42
C ALA A 173 -7.73 -10.02 -5.16
N ALA A 174 -6.55 -9.51 -5.47
CA ALA A 174 -5.28 -10.18 -5.21
C ALA A 174 -4.78 -10.01 -3.76
N LEU A 175 -5.43 -9.22 -2.90
CA LEU A 175 -5.08 -9.13 -1.49
C LEU A 175 -5.41 -10.42 -0.74
N PRO A 176 -4.72 -10.73 0.38
CA PRO A 176 -5.17 -11.75 1.31
C PRO A 176 -6.61 -11.52 1.77
N THR A 177 -7.39 -12.58 1.92
CA THR A 177 -8.82 -12.49 2.23
C THR A 177 -9.13 -11.69 3.50
N TYR A 178 -8.29 -11.79 4.52
CA TYR A 178 -8.46 -11.05 5.78
C TYR A 178 -8.16 -9.54 5.67
N LEU A 179 -7.57 -9.09 4.53
CA LEU A 179 -7.37 -7.68 4.20
C LEU A 179 -8.40 -7.16 3.20
N GLN A 180 -9.32 -8.01 2.76
CA GLN A 180 -10.40 -7.63 1.86
C GLN A 180 -11.63 -7.27 2.68
N PHE A 181 -11.94 -5.97 2.80
CA PHE A 181 -13.20 -5.56 3.40
C PHE A 181 -14.38 -5.88 2.47
N ALA A 182 -15.55 -6.08 3.06
CA ALA A 182 -16.77 -6.39 2.32
C ALA A 182 -17.06 -5.38 1.21
N ASN A 183 -17.50 -5.88 0.05
CA ASN A 183 -17.72 -5.08 -1.14
C ASN A 183 -19.18 -4.93 -1.48
N GLN A 184 -19.57 -3.73 -1.86
CA GLN A 184 -20.76 -3.52 -2.67
C GLN A 184 -20.32 -3.03 -4.05
N TYR A 185 -20.55 -3.83 -5.09
CA TYR A 185 -20.34 -3.39 -6.46
C TYR A 185 -21.59 -2.64 -6.96
N GLY A 186 -21.41 -1.54 -7.68
CA GLY A 186 -22.49 -0.93 -8.43
C GLY A 186 -23.00 -1.90 -9.52
N LYS A 187 -24.28 -1.85 -9.85
CA LYS A 187 -24.91 -2.73 -10.85
C LYS A 187 -24.22 -2.69 -12.23
N ASP A 188 -23.67 -1.54 -12.58
CA ASP A 188 -22.98 -1.28 -13.86
C ASP A 188 -21.48 -1.57 -13.83
N GLY A 189 -20.95 -2.03 -12.70
CA GLY A 189 -19.52 -2.30 -12.55
C GLY A 189 -18.60 -1.06 -12.57
N THR A 190 -19.17 0.15 -12.61
CA THR A 190 -18.40 1.42 -12.68
C THR A 190 -17.96 1.92 -11.33
N LYS A 191 -18.42 1.33 -10.22
CA LYS A 191 -18.11 1.74 -8.86
C LYS A 191 -17.51 0.58 -8.07
N LEU A 192 -16.61 0.92 -7.16
CA LEU A 192 -16.12 0.05 -6.12
C LEU A 192 -16.48 0.67 -4.78
N ARG A 193 -17.22 -0.04 -3.96
CA ARG A 193 -17.59 0.39 -2.61
C ARG A 193 -17.00 -0.59 -1.60
N ALA A 194 -16.50 -0.08 -0.49
CA ALA A 194 -16.17 -0.88 0.68
C ALA A 194 -17.06 -0.42 1.84
N SER A 195 -17.57 -1.38 2.58
CA SER A 195 -18.19 -1.08 3.87
C SER A 195 -17.09 -0.96 4.91
N ASN A 196 -16.77 0.27 5.31
CA ASN A 196 -15.80 0.55 6.38
C ASN A 196 -16.55 0.95 7.66
N THR A 197 -17.74 0.43 7.85
CA THR A 197 -18.65 0.92 8.89
C THR A 197 -18.33 0.42 10.30
N ASP A 198 -17.33 -0.44 10.48
CA ASP A 198 -17.06 -1.08 11.76
C ASP A 198 -15.62 -0.87 12.23
N PHE A 199 -15.20 0.40 12.32
CA PHE A 199 -13.99 0.78 13.05
C PHE A 199 -14.22 2.05 13.88
#